data_bc148fc86e8f0ea2fdfd2b030885503d
#
_entry.id   bc148fc86e8f0ea2fdfd2b030885503d
#
_cell.length_a   1.000
_cell.length_b   1.000
_cell.length_c   1.000
_cell.angle_alpha   90.00
_cell.angle_beta   90.00
_cell.angle_gamma   90.00
#
_symmetry.space_group_name_H-M   'P 1'
#
loop_
_entity.id
_entity.type
_entity.pdbx_description
1 polymer ?
#
loop_
_entity_poly.entity_id
_entity_poly.type
_entity_poly.pdbx_seq_one_letter_code
_entity_poly.pdbx_strand_id
1 'polypeptide(L)'
;MFGGNPNKTKIISPLASASVLYDVINDILIDVSLHPYRYNERESAKAHVDFLPRFPNSIILFDRGYPSEDMFHYLNSKGILFLMRVPKTFKKAISEQEDALFTYPASCNKESLTLRSIHFLLEDGSTEYLVTNLMPEQIAKENFPDLYQFRWGVESKYRELKNRLEIEAFNSIKPASIQQEFFAAMYLSNLVAVIKSESDYKNHCVYQ
;
A
#
# COMPACT_ATOMS: atom_id res chain seq x y z
N MET A 1 17.32 -4.46 16.17
CA MET A 1 17.35 -3.48 17.28
C MET A 1 16.59 -2.26 16.81
N PHE A 2 15.55 -1.84 17.51
CA PHE A 2 14.79 -0.64 17.13
C PHE A 2 15.65 0.60 17.41
N GLY A 3 15.74 1.51 16.42
CA GLY A 3 16.48 2.76 16.55
C GLY A 3 15.76 3.74 17.48
N GLY A 4 16.48 4.70 18.08
CA GLY A 4 15.88 5.78 18.87
C GLY A 4 15.71 7.04 18.04
N ASN A 5 14.75 7.89 18.42
CA ASN A 5 14.55 9.19 17.81
C ASN A 5 15.66 10.16 18.23
N PRO A 6 16.48 10.73 17.32
CA PRO A 6 17.56 11.64 17.69
C PRO A 6 17.11 13.06 18.05
N ASN A 7 15.81 13.37 17.98
CA ASN A 7 15.32 14.73 18.13
C ASN A 7 14.79 15.06 19.54
N LYS A 8 15.60 15.80 20.27
CA LYS A 8 15.26 16.89 21.21
C LYS A 8 14.73 16.59 22.62
N THR A 9 14.57 15.36 23.06
CA THR A 9 14.31 15.11 24.49
C THR A 9 15.20 13.99 25.04
N LYS A 10 15.61 14.07 26.31
CA LYS A 10 16.45 13.08 27.00
C LYS A 10 15.83 11.67 27.13
N ILE A 11 14.63 11.45 26.62
CA ILE A 11 13.94 10.16 26.61
C ILE A 11 14.10 9.57 25.22
N ILE A 12 14.94 8.54 25.10
CA ILE A 12 15.08 7.75 23.87
C ILE A 12 13.87 6.84 23.79
N SER A 13 12.85 7.24 23.05
CA SER A 13 11.75 6.37 22.72
C SER A 13 12.18 5.43 21.59
N PRO A 14 12.08 4.11 21.75
CA PRO A 14 12.35 3.18 20.66
C PRO A 14 11.33 3.40 19.54
N LEU A 15 11.84 3.47 18.30
CA LEU A 15 11.01 3.61 17.12
C LEU A 15 11.17 2.39 16.22
N ALA A 16 10.05 1.94 15.66
CA ALA A 16 10.00 0.90 14.65
C ALA A 16 9.22 1.39 13.45
N SER A 17 9.51 0.82 12.28
CA SER A 17 8.74 1.01 11.06
C SER A 17 7.81 -0.19 10.88
N ALA A 18 6.50 0.04 10.85
CA ALA A 18 5.51 -0.97 10.53
C ALA A 18 5.13 -0.85 9.05
N SER A 19 5.06 -1.97 8.35
CA SER A 19 4.58 -2.05 6.98
C SER A 19 3.47 -3.09 6.90
N VAL A 20 2.43 -2.78 6.13
CA VAL A 20 1.27 -3.68 5.97
C VAL A 20 0.89 -3.80 4.51
N LEU A 21 0.43 -4.99 4.13
CA LEU A 21 -0.36 -5.23 2.94
C LEU A 21 -1.81 -5.44 3.38
N TYR A 22 -2.70 -4.57 2.93
CA TYR A 22 -4.05 -4.49 3.42
C TYR A 22 -5.07 -4.66 2.29
N ASP A 23 -5.98 -5.62 2.46
CA ASP A 23 -7.16 -5.77 1.60
C ASP A 23 -8.23 -4.79 2.09
N VAL A 24 -8.39 -3.71 1.34
CA VAL A 24 -9.32 -2.63 1.66
C VAL A 24 -10.79 -3.03 1.50
N ILE A 25 -11.07 -4.02 0.64
CA ILE A 25 -12.43 -4.50 0.37
C ILE A 25 -12.94 -5.36 1.52
N ASN A 26 -12.07 -6.26 2.02
CA ASN A 26 -12.44 -7.21 3.06
C ASN A 26 -12.02 -6.77 4.47
N ASP A 27 -11.39 -5.60 4.61
CA ASP A 27 -10.84 -5.08 5.88
C ASP A 27 -9.81 -6.03 6.54
N ILE A 28 -8.98 -6.74 5.72
CA ILE A 28 -8.04 -7.75 6.18
C ILE A 28 -6.59 -7.29 5.99
N LEU A 29 -5.78 -7.40 7.04
CA LEU A 29 -4.33 -7.30 6.95
C LEU A 29 -3.77 -8.62 6.40
N ILE A 30 -3.37 -8.63 5.12
CA ILE A 30 -2.88 -9.83 4.43
C ILE A 30 -1.50 -10.20 4.92
N ASP A 31 -0.62 -9.22 5.03
CA ASP A 31 0.74 -9.40 5.55
C ASP A 31 1.17 -8.16 6.33
N VAL A 32 1.95 -8.38 7.36
CA VAL A 32 2.39 -7.34 8.29
C VAL A 32 3.84 -7.57 8.69
N SER A 33 4.65 -6.54 8.63
CA SER A 33 6.05 -6.59 9.05
C SER A 33 6.41 -5.44 9.97
N LEU A 34 7.33 -5.70 10.90
CA LEU A 34 7.88 -4.73 11.84
C LEU A 34 9.40 -4.68 11.64
N HIS A 35 9.91 -3.52 11.29
CA HIS A 35 11.30 -3.29 10.93
C HIS A 35 11.97 -2.26 11.85
N PRO A 36 13.30 -2.21 11.88
CA PRO A 36 14.02 -1.09 12.48
C PRO A 36 13.58 0.25 11.88
N TYR A 37 13.64 1.30 12.71
CA TYR A 37 13.34 2.66 12.26
C TYR A 37 14.13 3.04 10.99
N ARG A 38 13.45 3.65 10.00
CA ARG A 38 13.98 4.01 8.69
C ARG A 38 14.32 2.82 7.78
N TYR A 39 13.69 1.69 7.97
CA TYR A 39 13.78 0.62 6.98
C TYR A 39 13.20 1.08 5.62
N ASN A 40 13.75 0.53 4.54
CA ASN A 40 13.34 0.91 3.19
C ASN A 40 11.92 0.39 2.89
N GLU A 41 10.97 1.30 2.69
CA GLU A 41 9.57 0.97 2.42
C GLU A 41 9.38 0.15 1.14
N ARG A 42 10.21 0.37 0.10
CA ARG A 42 10.16 -0.41 -1.14
C ARG A 42 10.59 -1.86 -0.93
N GLU A 43 11.58 -2.10 -0.08
CA GLU A 43 12.01 -3.47 0.26
C GLU A 43 10.94 -4.19 1.10
N SER A 44 10.26 -3.49 2.01
CA SER A 44 9.10 -4.05 2.71
C SER A 44 7.99 -4.42 1.73
N ALA A 45 7.69 -3.53 0.78
CA ALA A 45 6.65 -3.79 -0.23
C ALA A 45 6.99 -4.99 -1.12
N LYS A 46 8.26 -5.15 -1.53
CA LYS A 46 8.69 -6.33 -2.29
C LYS A 46 8.53 -7.62 -1.47
N ALA A 47 8.90 -7.59 -0.19
CA ALA A 47 8.72 -8.73 0.70
C ALA A 47 7.25 -9.13 0.83
N HIS A 48 6.33 -8.16 0.99
CA HIS A 48 4.89 -8.41 0.98
C HIS A 48 4.43 -9.04 -0.33
N VAL A 49 4.90 -8.54 -1.48
CA VAL A 49 4.56 -9.07 -2.81
C VAL A 49 5.05 -10.51 -2.99
N ASP A 50 6.22 -10.85 -2.46
CA ASP A 50 6.77 -12.23 -2.54
C ASP A 50 5.94 -13.25 -1.75
N PHE A 51 5.28 -12.80 -0.69
CA PHE A 51 4.36 -13.62 0.13
C PHE A 51 2.94 -13.68 -0.42
N LEU A 52 2.56 -12.77 -1.32
CA LEU A 52 1.20 -12.74 -1.86
C LEU A 52 0.88 -14.06 -2.58
N PRO A 53 -0.12 -14.83 -2.12
CA PRO A 53 -0.75 -15.81 -2.96
C PRO A 53 -1.31 -15.05 -4.18
N ARG A 54 -1.17 -15.63 -5.37
CA ARG A 54 -1.68 -15.01 -6.60
C ARG A 54 -3.20 -14.96 -6.55
N PHE A 55 -3.73 -13.85 -6.06
CA PHE A 55 -5.14 -13.56 -6.19
C PHE A 55 -5.39 -13.01 -7.59
N PRO A 56 -6.12 -13.72 -8.44
CA PRO A 56 -6.46 -13.21 -9.77
C PRO A 56 -7.27 -11.90 -9.60
N ASN A 57 -6.95 -10.93 -10.46
CA ASN A 57 -7.63 -9.61 -10.51
C ASN A 57 -7.39 -8.69 -9.30
N SER A 58 -6.36 -8.94 -8.50
CA SER A 58 -5.96 -8.01 -7.44
C SER A 58 -5.07 -6.90 -8.00
N ILE A 59 -5.29 -5.67 -7.54
CA ILE A 59 -4.51 -4.49 -7.89
C ILE A 59 -3.89 -3.93 -6.62
N ILE A 60 -2.56 -3.76 -6.60
CA ILE A 60 -1.90 -3.12 -5.46
C ILE A 60 -1.82 -1.61 -5.69
N LEU A 61 -2.29 -0.84 -4.71
CA LEU A 61 -2.27 0.61 -4.72
C LEU A 61 -1.09 1.12 -3.91
N PHE A 62 -0.26 1.99 -4.51
CA PHE A 62 0.92 2.55 -3.87
C PHE A 62 0.87 4.07 -3.84
N ASP A 63 1.42 4.67 -2.78
CA ASP A 63 1.61 6.11 -2.67
C ASP A 63 2.93 6.58 -3.31
N ARG A 64 3.21 7.88 -3.22
CA ARG A 64 4.38 8.58 -3.85
C ARG A 64 5.75 8.07 -3.42
N GLY A 65 5.88 7.38 -2.31
CA GLY A 65 7.17 6.85 -1.82
C GLY A 65 7.72 5.68 -2.63
N TYR A 66 6.87 4.96 -3.35
CA TYR A 66 7.20 3.67 -3.98
C TYR A 66 7.68 3.75 -5.44
N PRO A 67 7.25 4.69 -6.29
CA PRO A 67 7.59 4.67 -7.70
C PRO A 67 9.08 4.67 -7.97
N SER A 68 9.52 3.70 -8.75
CA SER A 68 10.86 3.63 -9.35
C SER A 68 10.83 2.65 -10.52
N GLU A 69 11.73 2.81 -11.47
CA GLU A 69 11.85 1.89 -12.59
C GLU A 69 12.06 0.45 -12.12
N ASP A 70 12.90 0.22 -11.10
CA ASP A 70 13.13 -1.10 -10.53
C ASP A 70 11.87 -1.71 -9.91
N MET A 71 11.05 -0.90 -9.24
CA MET A 71 9.79 -1.38 -8.64
C MET A 71 8.77 -1.76 -9.72
N PHE A 72 8.67 -0.98 -10.80
CA PHE A 72 7.78 -1.32 -11.91
C PHE A 72 8.18 -2.62 -12.60
N HIS A 73 9.47 -2.80 -12.91
CA HIS A 73 9.98 -4.04 -13.47
C HIS A 73 9.77 -5.22 -12.52
N TYR A 74 10.01 -5.05 -11.24
CA TYR A 74 9.79 -6.08 -10.23
C TYR A 74 8.34 -6.53 -10.18
N LEU A 75 7.38 -5.62 -10.06
CA LEU A 75 5.96 -5.96 -10.00
C LEU A 75 5.48 -6.60 -11.31
N ASN A 76 5.92 -6.06 -12.44
CA ASN A 76 5.58 -6.62 -13.76
C ASN A 76 6.13 -8.03 -13.94
N SER A 77 7.37 -8.31 -13.52
CA SER A 77 7.98 -9.65 -13.59
C SER A 77 7.25 -10.69 -12.70
N LYS A 78 6.58 -10.23 -11.65
CA LYS A 78 5.73 -11.06 -10.78
C LYS A 78 4.29 -11.21 -11.31
N GLY A 79 3.94 -10.51 -12.38
CA GLY A 79 2.57 -10.48 -12.91
C GLY A 79 1.58 -9.75 -11.99
N ILE A 80 2.05 -8.83 -11.17
CA ILE A 80 1.22 -8.05 -10.24
C ILE A 80 0.68 -6.82 -10.95
N LEU A 81 -0.64 -6.66 -10.91
CA LEU A 81 -1.29 -5.41 -11.33
C LEU A 81 -1.10 -4.34 -10.25
N PHE A 82 -0.75 -3.15 -10.66
CA PHE A 82 -0.49 -2.07 -9.72
C PHE A 82 -1.00 -0.72 -10.21
N LEU A 83 -1.22 0.20 -9.27
CA LEU A 83 -1.49 1.60 -9.51
C LEU A 83 -0.68 2.42 -8.52
N MET A 84 0.17 3.32 -9.01
CA MET A 84 1.08 4.12 -8.20
C MET A 84 0.89 5.61 -8.43
N ARG A 85 0.82 6.36 -7.35
CA ARG A 85 0.88 7.81 -7.39
C ARG A 85 2.31 8.27 -7.66
N VAL A 86 2.47 9.20 -8.61
CA VAL A 86 3.78 9.75 -8.98
C VAL A 86 3.76 11.29 -8.92
N PRO A 87 4.90 11.96 -8.70
CA PRO A 87 4.96 13.40 -8.86
C PRO A 87 4.88 13.79 -10.35
N LYS A 88 4.35 14.97 -10.65
CA LYS A 88 4.31 15.55 -12.01
C LYS A 88 5.66 15.48 -12.72
N THR A 89 6.75 15.64 -11.97
CA THR A 89 8.13 15.66 -12.49
C THR A 89 8.72 14.27 -12.71
N PHE A 90 7.96 13.20 -12.46
CA PHE A 90 8.48 11.83 -12.55
C PHE A 90 9.01 11.48 -13.94
N LYS A 91 8.25 11.80 -14.99
CA LYS A 91 8.69 11.79 -16.40
C LYS A 91 7.96 12.89 -17.18
N LYS A 92 8.62 13.50 -18.14
CA LYS A 92 8.02 14.56 -18.99
C LYS A 92 6.77 14.07 -19.72
N ALA A 93 6.79 12.84 -20.25
CA ALA A 93 5.67 12.23 -20.96
C ALA A 93 4.38 12.12 -20.11
N ILE A 94 4.50 12.04 -18.78
CA ILE A 94 3.36 11.89 -17.86
C ILE A 94 2.51 13.17 -17.77
N SER A 95 3.10 14.33 -18.06
CA SER A 95 2.44 15.62 -17.87
C SER A 95 1.78 16.18 -19.15
N GLU A 96 2.01 15.57 -20.30
CA GLU A 96 1.57 16.12 -21.61
C GLU A 96 0.19 15.62 -22.06
N GLN A 97 -0.18 14.40 -21.66
CA GLN A 97 -1.47 13.81 -22.02
C GLN A 97 -2.12 13.20 -20.77
N GLU A 98 -3.44 13.38 -20.68
CA GLU A 98 -4.21 12.88 -19.53
C GLU A 98 -4.24 11.36 -19.42
N ASP A 99 -4.05 10.67 -20.54
CA ASP A 99 -3.96 9.21 -20.63
C ASP A 99 -3.01 8.84 -21.75
N ALA A 100 -1.88 8.24 -21.43
CA ALA A 100 -0.84 7.92 -22.40
C ALA A 100 -0.08 6.65 -22.04
N LEU A 101 0.34 5.92 -23.04
CA LEU A 101 1.31 4.83 -22.89
C LEU A 101 2.73 5.39 -23.02
N PHE A 102 3.62 4.90 -22.19
CA PHE A 102 5.05 5.16 -22.30
C PHE A 102 5.86 3.90 -22.04
N THR A 103 7.03 3.82 -22.64
CA THR A 103 7.87 2.62 -22.57
C THR A 103 9.24 2.93 -21.99
N TYR A 104 9.67 2.11 -21.03
CA TYR A 104 11.07 1.99 -20.67
C TYR A 104 11.74 1.07 -21.70
N PRO A 105 12.80 1.52 -22.39
CA PRO A 105 13.49 0.67 -23.36
C PRO A 105 14.19 -0.50 -22.68
N ALA A 106 14.39 -1.57 -23.43
CA ALA A 106 15.21 -2.69 -22.96
C ALA A 106 16.64 -2.21 -22.64
N SER A 107 17.23 -2.77 -21.60
CA SER A 107 18.62 -2.57 -21.20
C SER A 107 19.30 -3.92 -20.94
N CYS A 108 20.62 -3.94 -20.65
CA CYS A 108 21.39 -5.17 -20.50
C CYS A 108 20.75 -6.25 -19.61
N ASN A 109 19.97 -5.84 -18.60
CA ASN A 109 19.37 -6.75 -17.60
C ASN A 109 17.87 -6.59 -17.45
N LYS A 110 17.19 -5.82 -18.32
CA LYS A 110 15.76 -5.54 -18.22
C LYS A 110 15.13 -5.58 -19.62
N GLU A 111 14.03 -6.27 -19.72
CA GLU A 111 13.17 -6.22 -20.89
C GLU A 111 12.49 -4.84 -21.03
N SER A 112 12.00 -4.53 -22.22
CA SER A 112 11.18 -3.32 -22.39
C SER A 112 9.91 -3.41 -21.57
N LEU A 113 9.52 -2.31 -20.95
CA LEU A 113 8.33 -2.24 -20.11
C LEU A 113 7.43 -1.10 -20.53
N THR A 114 6.24 -1.42 -21.04
CA THR A 114 5.22 -0.42 -21.37
C THR A 114 4.28 -0.25 -20.17
N LEU A 115 4.07 1.00 -19.78
CA LEU A 115 3.19 1.42 -18.72
C LEU A 115 2.23 2.50 -19.22
N ARG A 116 1.14 2.67 -18.51
CA ARG A 116 0.14 3.70 -18.73
C ARG A 116 0.25 4.79 -17.68
N SER A 117 0.26 6.04 -18.09
CA SER A 117 0.18 7.21 -17.22
C SER A 117 -1.19 7.85 -17.34
N ILE A 118 -1.79 8.19 -16.22
CA ILE A 118 -3.08 8.85 -16.14
C ILE A 118 -2.94 10.06 -15.23
N HIS A 119 -3.56 11.17 -15.61
CA HIS A 119 -3.78 12.27 -14.67
C HIS A 119 -5.18 12.85 -14.79
N PHE A 120 -5.67 13.35 -13.67
CA PHE A 120 -6.99 13.97 -13.56
C PHE A 120 -7.00 15.05 -12.49
N LEU A 121 -7.95 15.96 -12.62
CA LEU A 121 -8.15 17.05 -11.66
C LEU A 121 -8.97 16.54 -10.47
N LEU A 122 -8.51 16.86 -9.26
CA LEU A 122 -9.26 16.63 -8.03
C LEU A 122 -10.20 17.80 -7.73
N GLU A 123 -11.15 17.59 -6.83
CA GLU A 123 -12.13 18.63 -6.41
C GLU A 123 -11.46 19.88 -5.82
N ASP A 124 -10.31 19.74 -5.18
CA ASP A 124 -9.53 20.84 -4.60
C ASP A 124 -8.72 21.65 -5.65
N GLY A 125 -8.83 21.30 -6.93
CA GLY A 125 -8.11 21.92 -8.04
C GLY A 125 -6.69 21.41 -8.22
N SER A 126 -6.22 20.47 -7.40
CA SER A 126 -4.93 19.79 -7.61
C SER A 126 -5.02 18.71 -8.68
N THR A 127 -3.89 18.36 -9.31
CA THR A 127 -3.85 17.27 -10.29
C THR A 127 -3.17 16.05 -9.67
N GLU A 128 -3.85 14.91 -9.77
CA GLU A 128 -3.30 13.60 -9.39
C GLU A 128 -2.65 12.95 -10.61
N TYR A 129 -1.44 12.39 -10.43
CA TYR A 129 -0.68 11.70 -11.46
C TYR A 129 -0.46 10.25 -11.05
N LEU A 130 -0.86 9.32 -11.89
CA LEU A 130 -0.79 7.88 -11.65
C LEU A 130 -0.01 7.17 -12.76
N VAL A 131 0.64 6.07 -12.39
CA VAL A 131 1.30 5.13 -13.30
C VAL A 131 0.85 3.72 -12.98
N THR A 132 0.55 2.93 -14.02
CA THR A 132 0.01 1.57 -13.89
C THR A 132 0.46 0.67 -15.04
N ASN A 133 0.36 -0.64 -14.86
CA ASN A 133 0.42 -1.64 -15.93
C ASN A 133 -0.98 -2.13 -16.37
N LEU A 134 -2.05 -1.47 -15.92
CA LEU A 134 -3.42 -1.70 -16.41
C LEU A 134 -3.60 -0.97 -17.74
N MET A 135 -3.87 -1.72 -18.80
CA MET A 135 -4.02 -1.18 -20.16
C MET A 135 -5.43 -0.65 -20.40
N PRO A 136 -5.62 0.20 -21.43
CA PRO A 136 -6.93 0.79 -21.75
C PRO A 136 -8.07 -0.21 -21.92
N GLU A 137 -7.76 -1.42 -22.40
CA GLU A 137 -8.73 -2.50 -22.61
C GLU A 137 -9.23 -3.11 -21.31
N GLN A 138 -8.45 -2.97 -20.22
CA GLN A 138 -8.77 -3.55 -18.91
C GLN A 138 -9.59 -2.58 -18.05
N ILE A 139 -9.29 -1.28 -18.15
CA ILE A 139 -9.97 -0.25 -17.35
C ILE A 139 -10.00 1.09 -18.07
N ALA A 140 -11.17 1.69 -18.15
CA ALA A 140 -11.34 3.02 -18.71
C ALA A 140 -10.74 4.10 -17.80
N LYS A 141 -10.26 5.21 -18.38
CA LYS A 141 -9.62 6.32 -17.64
C LYS A 141 -10.51 6.86 -16.52
N GLU A 142 -11.79 6.97 -16.77
CA GLU A 142 -12.80 7.56 -15.88
C GLU A 142 -12.92 6.82 -14.54
N ASN A 143 -12.52 5.55 -14.50
CA ASN A 143 -12.61 4.72 -13.29
C ASN A 143 -11.37 4.84 -12.35
N PHE A 144 -10.31 5.51 -12.78
CA PHE A 144 -9.09 5.62 -11.96
C PHE A 144 -9.25 6.50 -10.72
N PRO A 145 -10.02 7.60 -10.72
CA PRO A 145 -10.28 8.36 -9.50
C PRO A 145 -10.88 7.48 -8.39
N ASP A 146 -11.94 6.74 -8.71
CA ASP A 146 -12.61 5.85 -7.76
C ASP A 146 -11.70 4.71 -7.31
N LEU A 147 -10.98 4.09 -8.26
CA LEU A 147 -10.03 3.02 -7.95
C LEU A 147 -8.92 3.52 -7.01
N TYR A 148 -8.34 4.69 -7.27
CA TYR A 148 -7.25 5.20 -6.45
C TYR A 148 -7.73 5.71 -5.08
N GLN A 149 -8.99 6.08 -4.95
CA GLN A 149 -9.59 6.49 -3.68
C GLN A 149 -9.50 5.37 -2.62
N PHE A 150 -9.55 4.10 -3.00
CA PHE A 150 -9.37 2.98 -2.08
C PHE A 150 -8.03 3.02 -1.33
N ARG A 151 -7.00 3.68 -1.86
CA ARG A 151 -5.71 3.85 -1.15
C ARG A 151 -5.88 4.50 0.22
N TRP A 152 -6.85 5.40 0.39
CA TRP A 152 -7.11 6.03 1.68
C TRP A 152 -7.61 5.06 2.76
N GLY A 153 -8.05 3.87 2.36
CA GLY A 153 -8.47 2.83 3.29
C GLY A 153 -7.35 2.41 4.24
N VAL A 154 -6.10 2.33 3.76
CA VAL A 154 -4.96 1.98 4.62
C VAL A 154 -4.68 3.04 5.70
N GLU A 155 -4.86 4.32 5.39
CA GLU A 155 -4.71 5.40 6.37
C GLU A 155 -5.78 5.33 7.46
N SER A 156 -7.01 5.02 7.06
CA SER A 156 -8.13 4.79 7.98
C SER A 156 -7.87 3.57 8.87
N LYS A 157 -7.32 2.49 8.30
CA LYS A 157 -6.92 1.30 9.05
C LYS A 157 -5.81 1.60 10.07
N TYR A 158 -4.77 2.31 9.68
CA TYR A 158 -3.73 2.74 10.63
C TYR A 158 -4.28 3.61 11.75
N ARG A 159 -5.22 4.51 11.46
CA ARG A 159 -5.89 5.32 12.49
C ARG A 159 -6.70 4.46 13.46
N GLU A 160 -7.39 3.45 12.96
CA GLU A 160 -8.12 2.50 13.78
C GLU A 160 -7.17 1.70 14.69
N LEU A 161 -6.10 1.14 14.13
CA LEU A 161 -5.09 0.38 14.87
C LEU A 161 -4.45 1.22 15.98
N LYS A 162 -4.11 2.47 15.70
CA LYS A 162 -3.54 3.40 16.68
C LYS A 162 -4.51 3.76 17.78
N ASN A 163 -5.75 4.07 17.45
CA ASN A 163 -6.72 4.62 18.40
C ASN A 163 -7.47 3.53 19.18
N ARG A 164 -7.72 2.36 18.58
CA ARG A 164 -8.51 1.29 19.22
C ARG A 164 -7.64 0.19 19.81
N LEU A 165 -6.54 -0.14 19.15
CA LEU A 165 -5.64 -1.21 19.58
C LEU A 165 -4.34 -0.67 20.17
N GLU A 166 -4.19 0.65 20.26
CA GLU A 166 -3.09 1.37 20.90
C GLU A 166 -1.70 0.83 20.51
N ILE A 167 -1.53 0.48 19.21
CA ILE A 167 -0.31 -0.17 18.69
C ILE A 167 0.97 0.65 18.85
N GLU A 168 0.90 1.84 19.38
CA GLU A 168 2.03 2.70 19.74
C GLU A 168 2.28 2.75 21.27
N ALA A 169 1.37 2.19 22.09
CA ALA A 169 1.42 2.19 23.56
C ALA A 169 1.79 0.80 24.08
N PHE A 170 3.04 0.38 23.89
CA PHE A 170 3.51 -0.92 24.36
C PHE A 170 3.76 -0.97 25.86
N ASN A 171 3.39 -2.06 26.52
CA ASN A 171 3.61 -2.29 27.94
C ASN A 171 5.05 -2.67 28.28
N SER A 172 5.85 -3.03 27.29
CA SER A 172 7.22 -3.50 27.45
C SER A 172 8.22 -2.68 26.62
N ILE A 173 9.45 -2.62 27.11
CA ILE A 173 10.59 -2.08 26.37
C ILE A 173 11.41 -3.16 25.65
N LYS A 174 11.11 -4.44 25.88
CA LYS A 174 11.83 -5.57 25.29
C LYS A 174 11.36 -5.77 23.84
N PRO A 175 12.25 -5.85 22.85
CA PRO A 175 11.86 -6.00 21.44
C PRO A 175 10.93 -7.19 21.16
N ALA A 176 11.18 -8.34 21.77
CA ALA A 176 10.34 -9.53 21.61
C ALA A 176 8.91 -9.31 22.13
N SER A 177 8.75 -8.64 23.29
CA SER A 177 7.42 -8.33 23.83
C SER A 177 6.68 -7.31 22.97
N ILE A 178 7.38 -6.29 22.48
CA ILE A 178 6.81 -5.30 21.53
C ILE A 178 6.31 -6.02 20.27
N GLN A 179 7.10 -6.94 19.71
CA GLN A 179 6.68 -7.73 18.56
C GLN A 179 5.44 -8.57 18.86
N GLN A 180 5.39 -9.23 20.03
CA GLN A 180 4.23 -10.03 20.43
C GLN A 180 2.96 -9.17 20.56
N GLU A 181 3.04 -8.03 21.25
CA GLU A 181 1.91 -7.10 21.40
C GLU A 181 1.45 -6.58 20.04
N PHE A 182 2.39 -6.18 19.17
CA PHE A 182 2.09 -5.70 17.84
C PHE A 182 1.37 -6.74 16.98
N PHE A 183 1.92 -7.96 16.85
CA PHE A 183 1.30 -9.01 16.04
C PHE A 183 -0.02 -9.51 16.63
N ALA A 184 -0.16 -9.53 17.98
CA ALA A 184 -1.43 -9.84 18.62
C ALA A 184 -2.51 -8.82 18.28
N ALA A 185 -2.18 -7.53 18.24
CA ALA A 185 -3.10 -6.48 17.81
C ALA A 185 -3.51 -6.64 16.35
N MET A 186 -2.58 -6.98 15.43
CA MET A 186 -2.89 -7.24 14.03
C MET A 186 -3.82 -8.44 13.86
N TYR A 187 -3.54 -9.54 14.59
CA TYR A 187 -4.40 -10.71 14.61
C TYR A 187 -5.82 -10.39 15.11
N LEU A 188 -5.91 -9.64 16.22
CA LEU A 188 -7.21 -9.21 16.77
C LEU A 188 -7.99 -8.34 15.76
N SER A 189 -7.31 -7.45 15.04
CA SER A 189 -7.93 -6.63 13.99
C SER A 189 -8.57 -7.51 12.90
N ASN A 190 -7.85 -8.51 12.40
CA ASN A 190 -8.37 -9.44 11.40
C ASN A 190 -9.53 -10.28 11.95
N LEU A 191 -9.44 -10.74 13.20
CA LEU A 191 -10.52 -11.49 13.83
C LEU A 191 -11.81 -10.68 13.91
N VAL A 192 -11.71 -9.40 14.29
CA VAL A 192 -12.86 -8.47 14.32
C VAL A 192 -13.45 -8.28 12.92
N ALA A 193 -12.61 -8.12 11.90
CA ALA A 193 -13.06 -7.96 10.51
C ALA A 193 -13.84 -9.19 10.02
N VAL A 194 -13.37 -10.40 10.31
CA VAL A 194 -14.05 -11.66 9.96
C VAL A 194 -15.41 -11.76 10.67
N ILE A 195 -15.46 -11.48 11.98
CA ILE A 195 -16.73 -11.52 12.75
C ILE A 195 -17.75 -10.50 12.20
N LYS A 196 -17.29 -9.29 11.84
CA LYS A 196 -18.15 -8.28 11.22
C LYS A 196 -18.70 -8.75 9.88
N SER A 197 -17.84 -9.28 9.01
CA SER A 197 -18.26 -9.81 7.71
C SER A 197 -19.31 -10.90 7.83
N GLU A 198 -19.15 -11.85 8.77
CA GLU A 198 -20.14 -12.89 9.01
C GLU A 198 -21.47 -12.35 9.56
N SER A 199 -21.42 -11.33 10.41
CA SER A 199 -22.61 -10.68 10.96
C SER A 199 -23.38 -9.94 9.86
N ASP A 200 -22.68 -9.19 9.00
CA ASP A 200 -23.28 -8.46 7.90
C ASP A 200 -23.93 -9.41 6.88
N TYR A 201 -23.27 -10.52 6.57
CA TYR A 201 -23.84 -11.57 5.71
C TYR A 201 -25.15 -12.15 6.28
N LYS A 202 -25.19 -12.47 7.58
CA LYS A 202 -26.40 -12.99 8.24
C LYS A 202 -27.56 -11.99 8.22
N ASN A 203 -27.26 -10.71 8.45
CA ASN A 203 -28.26 -9.65 8.41
C ASN A 203 -28.87 -9.45 7.02
N HIS A 204 -28.07 -9.56 5.95
CA HIS A 204 -28.56 -9.47 4.57
C HIS A 204 -29.43 -10.68 4.18
N CYS A 205 -29.14 -11.87 4.70
CA CYS A 205 -29.93 -13.08 4.41
C CYS A 205 -31.28 -13.14 5.17
N VAL A 206 -31.46 -12.35 6.23
CA VAL A 206 -32.71 -12.36 7.03
C VAL A 206 -33.78 -11.42 6.43
N TYR A 207 -33.39 -10.50 5.55
CA TYR A 207 -34.29 -9.50 4.93
C TYR A 207 -34.60 -9.77 3.44
N GLN A 208 -34.28 -10.93 2.91
CA GLN A 208 -34.75 -11.45 1.62
C GLN A 208 -35.78 -12.56 1.81
#